data_a9a8c30abf5a18a6fdfa24dbdadd73f3
#
_entry.id   a9a8c30abf5a18a6fdfa24dbdadd73f3
#
_cell.length_a   1.000
_cell.length_b   1.000
_cell.length_c   1.000
_cell.angle_alpha   90.00
_cell.angle_beta   90.00
_cell.angle_gamma   90.00
#
_symmetry.space_group_name_H-M   'P 1'
#
loop_
_entity.id
_entity.type
_entity.pdbx_description
1 polymer ?
#
loop_
_entity_poly.entity_id
_entity_poly.type
_entity_poly.pdbx_seq_one_letter_code
_entity_poly.pdbx_strand_id
1 'polypeptide(L)'
;MTLLRGVLIALSGLFLLITPAFAEAEIGFEADAVKVNQNDGSMLATGNVVMTQAAMTLRADEVRYNREDDVAVATGNVEFIDSDGAVHRANIMTLDTEFTHIVAETLRSRYPDNSFFTADDGDIVSGGTSIFDSSRFSACNCDFENGETPIWDLRATSTRHIAETKTIVHSNVRMHILNVPIGYLPYLAHPDWTVRRRTGFLSPSFLVSSDLGFSTSIPYFVVLGDTNDIEFTPYRFQRRGLAVKTRYRQKWDSSDLNVALYTGSLNTFKKDRESVAALDGNFTTTIGDDWNVRMRARRSSQDTFMRRYKFNSDTWLKSSAVAERIKPDKYYYVEVSDTQSLSSGTAADHEPTILPHVFYEDVKPGFNSNQTVKTEISAIQLDNDEGHDMSRWVGNVEILDRLSDGPVKVDARAGVIGSYYSVQK
;
A
#
# COMPACT_ATOMS: atom_id res chain seq x y z
N MET A 1 68.34 13.05 41.66
CA MET A 1 68.91 13.76 40.54
C MET A 1 68.04 13.44 39.36
N THR A 2 67.33 14.24 38.81
CA THR A 2 67.19 15.55 38.27
C THR A 2 65.72 15.76 37.85
N LEU A 3 65.19 16.84 38.25
CA LEU A 3 63.91 17.45 37.89
C LEU A 3 63.74 17.61 36.38
N LEU A 4 62.49 17.38 35.85
CA LEU A 4 62.00 18.14 34.70
C LEU A 4 60.53 18.53 34.92
N ARG A 5 60.31 19.83 34.97
CA ARG A 5 58.99 20.48 35.03
C ARG A 5 58.32 20.39 33.68
N GLY A 6 57.08 19.88 33.62
CA GLY A 6 56.22 19.97 32.49
C GLY A 6 55.13 21.02 32.70
N VAL A 7 55.06 21.97 31.80
CA VAL A 7 54.08 23.08 31.72
C VAL A 7 52.68 22.57 31.37
N LEU A 8 51.73 22.89 32.27
CA LEU A 8 50.28 22.75 31.97
C LEU A 8 49.82 23.94 31.10
N ILE A 9 49.50 23.72 29.88
CA ILE A 9 48.76 24.68 29.03
C ILE A 9 47.28 24.38 29.20
N ALA A 10 46.58 25.27 29.90
CA ALA A 10 45.13 25.29 29.98
C ALA A 10 44.55 25.83 28.67
N LEU A 11 43.98 24.96 27.82
CA LEU A 11 43.16 25.36 26.68
C LEU A 11 41.74 25.59 27.22
N SER A 12 41.37 26.84 27.50
CA SER A 12 39.98 27.26 27.69
C SER A 12 39.27 27.27 26.35
N GLY A 13 38.60 26.15 26.04
CA GLY A 13 37.67 26.06 24.89
C GLY A 13 36.44 26.92 25.14
N LEU A 14 36.35 28.02 24.42
CA LEU A 14 35.14 28.84 24.31
C LEU A 14 34.06 28.05 23.55
N PHE A 15 33.16 27.40 24.28
CA PHE A 15 31.94 26.78 23.70
C PHE A 15 30.99 27.90 23.29
N LEU A 16 31.02 28.30 22.02
CA LEU A 16 29.96 29.10 21.41
C LEU A 16 28.69 28.21 21.38
N LEU A 17 27.78 28.46 22.32
CA LEU A 17 26.41 27.99 22.23
C LEU A 17 25.74 28.67 21.02
N ILE A 18 25.79 28.04 19.87
CA ILE A 18 24.91 28.38 18.74
C ILE A 18 23.53 27.93 19.15
N THR A 19 22.74 28.81 19.76
CA THR A 19 21.30 28.65 19.85
C THR A 19 20.77 28.72 18.41
N PRO A 20 20.06 27.70 17.89
CA PRO A 20 19.34 27.89 16.63
C PRO A 20 18.33 29.03 16.87
N ALA A 21 18.55 30.18 16.23
CA ALA A 21 17.52 31.16 16.06
C ALA A 21 16.41 30.47 15.23
N PHE A 22 15.29 30.13 15.85
CA PHE A 22 14.09 29.85 15.12
C PHE A 22 13.74 31.16 14.39
N ALA A 23 14.00 31.22 13.11
CA ALA A 23 13.49 32.28 12.26
C ALA A 23 11.97 32.15 12.31
N GLU A 24 11.28 33.12 12.87
CA GLU A 24 9.85 33.31 12.77
C GLU A 24 9.53 33.33 11.27
N ALA A 25 8.63 32.43 10.81
CA ALA A 25 8.34 32.29 9.38
C ALA A 25 7.73 33.60 8.89
N GLU A 26 8.43 34.26 7.96
CA GLU A 26 8.00 35.53 7.36
C GLU A 26 6.65 35.30 6.66
N ILE A 27 5.66 36.14 6.95
CA ILE A 27 4.36 36.14 6.29
C ILE A 27 4.51 36.82 4.94
N GLY A 28 4.39 36.05 3.87
CA GLY A 28 4.26 36.59 2.51
C GLY A 28 2.84 37.10 2.29
N PHE A 29 2.69 38.27 1.67
CA PHE A 29 1.39 38.90 1.42
C PHE A 29 1.34 39.56 0.03
N GLU A 30 0.34 39.24 -0.78
CA GLU A 30 0.11 39.78 -2.11
C GLU A 30 -1.40 40.12 -2.26
N ALA A 31 -1.73 41.25 -2.88
CA ALA A 31 -3.10 41.65 -3.24
C ALA A 31 -3.10 42.72 -4.33
N ASP A 32 -4.19 42.84 -5.08
CA ASP A 32 -4.33 43.90 -6.11
C ASP A 32 -4.44 45.29 -5.50
N ALA A 33 -5.07 45.41 -4.33
CA ALA A 33 -5.18 46.66 -3.60
C ALA A 33 -5.21 46.43 -2.08
N VAL A 34 -4.52 47.33 -1.36
CA VAL A 34 -4.48 47.32 0.11
C VAL A 34 -4.84 48.69 0.66
N LYS A 35 -5.79 48.76 1.60
CA LYS A 35 -6.16 49.95 2.34
C LYS A 35 -5.87 49.75 3.83
N VAL A 36 -5.08 50.63 4.42
CA VAL A 36 -4.74 50.59 5.84
C VAL A 36 -5.40 51.78 6.54
N ASN A 37 -6.14 51.54 7.61
CA ASN A 37 -6.68 52.57 8.47
C ASN A 37 -5.65 52.90 9.56
N GLN A 38 -5.13 54.11 9.51
CA GLN A 38 -4.06 54.57 10.43
C GLN A 38 -4.56 54.76 11.87
N ASN A 39 -5.88 54.88 12.10
CA ASN A 39 -6.39 55.14 13.44
C ASN A 39 -6.47 53.90 14.32
N ASP A 40 -6.84 52.77 13.76
CA ASP A 40 -7.02 51.48 14.47
C ASP A 40 -6.05 50.37 13.93
N GLY A 41 -5.28 50.68 12.90
CA GLY A 41 -4.34 49.72 12.29
C GLY A 41 -5.00 48.57 11.53
N SER A 42 -6.32 48.67 11.24
CA SER A 42 -7.05 47.69 10.44
C SER A 42 -6.59 47.76 8.97
N MET A 43 -6.59 46.60 8.31
CA MET A 43 -6.21 46.45 6.91
C MET A 43 -7.32 45.78 6.12
N LEU A 44 -7.57 46.27 4.92
CA LEU A 44 -8.44 45.66 3.93
C LEU A 44 -7.66 45.41 2.66
N ALA A 45 -7.47 44.13 2.31
CA ALA A 45 -6.88 43.70 1.06
C ALA A 45 -7.98 43.18 0.14
N THR A 46 -7.90 43.55 -1.14
CA THR A 46 -8.91 43.17 -2.12
C THR A 46 -8.27 42.78 -3.46
N GLY A 47 -8.86 41.77 -4.11
CA GLY A 47 -8.43 41.24 -5.39
C GLY A 47 -7.22 40.30 -5.31
N ASN A 48 -7.40 39.04 -5.67
CA ASN A 48 -6.37 38.00 -5.72
C ASN A 48 -5.47 37.96 -4.47
N VAL A 49 -6.08 38.06 -3.28
CA VAL A 49 -5.32 38.07 -2.04
C VAL A 49 -4.67 36.71 -1.81
N VAL A 50 -3.34 36.71 -1.58
CA VAL A 50 -2.56 35.52 -1.24
C VAL A 50 -1.77 35.82 0.03
N MET A 51 -1.91 34.98 1.04
CA MET A 51 -1.09 34.99 2.25
C MET A 51 -0.35 33.67 2.36
N THR A 52 0.93 33.72 2.66
CA THR A 52 1.78 32.53 2.81
C THR A 52 2.54 32.58 4.12
N GLN A 53 2.60 31.46 4.83
CA GLN A 53 3.43 31.29 6.02
C GLN A 53 3.97 29.85 6.05
N ALA A 54 5.28 29.70 6.01
CA ALA A 54 5.94 28.40 5.90
C ALA A 54 5.39 27.59 4.69
N ALA A 55 4.73 26.44 4.94
CA ALA A 55 4.12 25.60 3.92
C ALA A 55 2.62 25.86 3.73
N MET A 56 2.04 26.80 4.47
CA MET A 56 0.60 27.13 4.41
C MET A 56 0.34 28.28 3.45
N THR A 57 -0.80 28.24 2.77
CA THR A 57 -1.22 29.27 1.81
C THR A 57 -2.72 29.55 1.94
N LEU A 58 -3.09 30.80 2.14
CA LEU A 58 -4.48 31.28 2.07
C LEU A 58 -4.67 32.09 0.79
N ARG A 59 -5.75 31.84 0.06
CA ARG A 59 -6.21 32.64 -1.07
C ARG A 59 -7.65 33.09 -0.83
N ALA A 60 -7.99 34.32 -1.20
CA ALA A 60 -9.34 34.86 -1.10
C ALA A 60 -9.54 36.05 -2.06
N ASP A 61 -10.78 36.45 -2.26
CA ASP A 61 -11.09 37.67 -3.01
C ASP A 61 -10.88 38.93 -2.15
N GLU A 62 -11.15 38.83 -0.84
CA GLU A 62 -10.98 39.91 0.14
C GLU A 62 -10.47 39.31 1.47
N VAL A 63 -9.53 40.04 2.11
CA VAL A 63 -9.10 39.76 3.49
C VAL A 63 -9.16 41.05 4.29
N ARG A 64 -9.87 40.99 5.40
CA ARG A 64 -9.95 42.07 6.37
C ARG A 64 -9.22 41.67 7.65
N TYR A 65 -8.17 42.38 8.01
CA TYR A 65 -7.40 42.15 9.22
C TYR A 65 -7.72 43.22 10.26
N ASN A 66 -8.00 42.80 11.50
CA ASN A 66 -8.15 43.65 12.68
C ASN A 66 -6.93 43.45 13.59
N ARG A 67 -6.16 44.49 13.79
CA ARG A 67 -4.93 44.45 14.59
C ARG A 67 -5.21 44.30 16.09
N GLU A 68 -6.33 44.86 16.58
CA GLU A 68 -6.68 44.84 18.02
C GLU A 68 -7.01 43.41 18.47
N ASP A 69 -7.73 42.68 17.66
CA ASP A 69 -8.15 41.29 17.93
C ASP A 69 -7.17 40.25 17.40
N ASP A 70 -6.17 40.65 16.60
CA ASP A 70 -5.25 39.78 15.84
C ASP A 70 -5.96 38.75 14.97
N VAL A 71 -7.05 39.15 14.31
CA VAL A 71 -7.91 38.28 13.51
C VAL A 71 -7.99 38.79 12.07
N ALA A 72 -7.83 37.86 11.13
CA ALA A 72 -8.08 38.05 9.71
C ALA A 72 -9.37 37.33 9.30
N VAL A 73 -10.24 38.02 8.56
CA VAL A 73 -11.45 37.47 7.96
C VAL A 73 -11.27 37.44 6.46
N ALA A 74 -11.21 36.23 5.89
CA ALA A 74 -11.13 35.99 4.46
C ALA A 74 -12.52 35.67 3.90
N THR A 75 -12.88 36.33 2.80
CA THR A 75 -14.19 36.16 2.12
C THR A 75 -14.02 36.06 0.61
N GLY A 76 -14.93 35.30 -0.03
CA GLY A 76 -14.96 35.11 -1.47
C GLY A 76 -13.88 34.15 -1.96
N ASN A 77 -14.30 33.00 -2.54
CA ASN A 77 -13.44 31.96 -3.07
C ASN A 77 -12.28 31.57 -2.13
N VAL A 78 -12.57 31.46 -0.83
CA VAL A 78 -11.54 31.19 0.18
C VAL A 78 -11.00 29.80 0.00
N GLU A 79 -9.68 29.70 -0.19
CA GLU A 79 -8.92 28.44 -0.26
C GLU A 79 -7.73 28.50 0.69
N PHE A 80 -7.67 27.58 1.63
CA PHE A 80 -6.56 27.40 2.53
C PHE A 80 -5.89 26.05 2.32
N ILE A 81 -4.60 26.06 2.07
CA ILE A 81 -3.76 24.87 1.97
C ILE A 81 -2.95 24.77 3.25
N ASP A 82 -3.15 23.68 4.00
CA ASP A 82 -2.45 23.46 5.26
C ASP A 82 -1.03 22.87 5.05
N SER A 83 -0.29 22.73 6.14
CA SER A 83 1.08 22.18 6.14
C SER A 83 1.16 20.72 5.67
N ASP A 84 0.09 19.96 5.77
CA ASP A 84 0.00 18.56 5.37
C ASP A 84 -0.46 18.40 3.89
N GLY A 85 -0.77 19.50 3.23
CA GLY A 85 -1.20 19.56 1.83
C GLY A 85 -2.69 19.30 1.63
N ALA A 86 -3.51 19.35 2.70
CA ALA A 86 -4.95 19.35 2.56
C ALA A 86 -5.45 20.72 2.07
N VAL A 87 -6.45 20.70 1.19
CA VAL A 87 -7.06 21.90 0.61
C VAL A 87 -8.42 22.10 1.23
N HIS A 88 -8.60 23.22 1.93
CA HIS A 88 -9.81 23.63 2.60
C HIS A 88 -10.44 24.79 1.86
N ARG A 89 -11.70 24.68 1.46
CA ARG A 89 -12.47 25.76 0.84
C ARG A 89 -13.66 26.13 1.71
N ALA A 90 -13.96 27.41 1.80
CA ALA A 90 -15.08 27.92 2.57
C ALA A 90 -15.64 29.20 1.95
N ASN A 91 -16.84 29.59 2.38
CA ASN A 91 -17.38 30.90 2.01
C ASN A 91 -16.71 32.02 2.79
N ILE A 92 -16.45 31.75 4.07
CA ILE A 92 -15.78 32.66 5.02
C ILE A 92 -14.82 31.84 5.86
N MET A 93 -13.61 32.37 6.06
CA MET A 93 -12.66 31.87 7.06
C MET A 93 -12.20 33.01 7.95
N THR A 94 -12.30 32.81 9.23
CA THR A 94 -11.74 33.67 10.25
C THR A 94 -10.54 32.97 10.86
N LEU A 95 -9.39 33.62 10.88
CA LEU A 95 -8.11 33.01 11.30
C LEU A 95 -7.24 34.01 12.07
N ASP A 96 -6.40 33.49 12.95
CA ASP A 96 -5.30 34.24 13.56
C ASP A 96 -4.16 34.43 12.58
N THR A 97 -3.24 35.33 12.83
CA THR A 97 -2.09 35.61 11.95
C THR A 97 -1.08 34.48 11.90
N GLU A 98 -1.11 33.55 12.85
CA GLU A 98 -0.21 32.38 12.89
C GLU A 98 -0.84 31.14 12.22
N PHE A 99 -2.08 31.24 11.71
CA PHE A 99 -2.86 30.11 11.14
C PHE A 99 -3.01 28.92 12.12
N THR A 100 -3.02 29.19 13.41
CA THR A 100 -3.17 28.18 14.46
C THR A 100 -4.62 27.89 14.82
N HIS A 101 -5.51 28.87 14.62
CA HIS A 101 -6.92 28.75 14.86
C HIS A 101 -7.72 29.32 13.68
N ILE A 102 -8.57 28.47 13.08
CA ILE A 102 -9.36 28.81 11.90
C ILE A 102 -10.82 28.44 12.16
N VAL A 103 -11.73 29.38 12.03
CA VAL A 103 -13.16 29.14 11.99
C VAL A 103 -13.66 29.29 10.56
N ALA A 104 -14.30 28.26 10.03
CA ALA A 104 -14.77 28.22 8.64
C ALA A 104 -16.26 27.95 8.57
N GLU A 105 -16.97 28.69 7.71
CA GLU A 105 -18.37 28.48 7.38
C GLU A 105 -18.51 27.81 6.01
N THR A 106 -19.32 26.75 5.93
CA THR A 106 -19.55 25.95 4.72
C THR A 106 -18.22 25.33 4.23
N LEU A 107 -17.55 24.61 5.12
CA LEU A 107 -16.26 24.00 4.89
C LEU A 107 -16.34 22.82 3.91
N ARG A 108 -15.40 22.79 2.96
CA ARG A 108 -15.14 21.67 2.04
C ARG A 108 -13.64 21.40 2.02
N SER A 109 -13.25 20.20 2.40
CA SER A 109 -11.86 19.80 2.50
C SER A 109 -11.56 18.61 1.61
N ARG A 110 -10.41 18.68 0.90
CA ARG A 110 -9.84 17.57 0.13
C ARG A 110 -8.49 17.23 0.73
N TYR A 111 -8.32 15.98 1.15
CA TYR A 111 -7.08 15.49 1.73
C TYR A 111 -6.14 14.86 0.69
N PRO A 112 -4.82 14.73 0.97
CA PRO A 112 -3.85 14.15 0.04
C PRO A 112 -4.13 12.71 -0.42
N ASP A 113 -4.91 11.95 0.35
CA ASP A 113 -5.37 10.60 0.01
C ASP A 113 -6.62 10.57 -0.88
N ASN A 114 -7.04 11.75 -1.38
CA ASN A 114 -8.26 11.99 -2.14
C ASN A 114 -9.56 11.78 -1.36
N SER A 115 -9.53 11.55 -0.05
CA SER A 115 -10.74 11.62 0.74
C SER A 115 -11.28 13.04 0.80
N PHE A 116 -12.59 13.19 0.93
CA PHE A 116 -13.21 14.49 1.11
C PHE A 116 -13.97 14.56 2.42
N PHE A 117 -14.08 15.78 2.91
CA PHE A 117 -14.80 16.11 4.12
C PHE A 117 -15.56 17.43 3.93
N THR A 118 -16.81 17.51 4.37
CA THR A 118 -17.57 18.75 4.40
C THR A 118 -18.21 18.96 5.76
N ALA A 119 -18.39 20.21 6.18
CA ALA A 119 -19.11 20.58 7.38
C ALA A 119 -19.86 21.90 7.16
N ASP A 120 -20.94 22.11 7.89
CA ASP A 120 -21.62 23.40 7.89
C ASP A 120 -20.74 24.46 8.57
N ASP A 121 -20.16 24.09 9.73
CA ASP A 121 -19.19 24.91 10.47
C ASP A 121 -18.00 24.07 10.90
N GLY A 122 -16.82 24.68 10.92
CA GLY A 122 -15.58 24.06 11.36
C GLY A 122 -14.76 25.00 12.24
N ASP A 123 -14.37 24.51 13.41
CA ASP A 123 -13.40 25.12 14.32
C ASP A 123 -12.13 24.27 14.27
N ILE A 124 -11.12 24.78 13.57
CA ILE A 124 -9.87 24.06 13.25
C ILE A 124 -8.75 24.60 14.14
N VAL A 125 -8.16 23.72 14.94
CA VAL A 125 -7.05 24.05 15.84
C VAL A 125 -5.83 23.26 15.44
N SER A 126 -4.79 23.94 14.99
CA SER A 126 -3.51 23.32 14.58
C SER A 126 -2.87 22.60 15.77
N GLY A 127 -2.54 21.31 15.60
CA GLY A 127 -1.96 20.48 16.65
C GLY A 127 -2.91 20.14 17.82
N GLY A 128 -4.14 20.66 17.80
CA GLY A 128 -5.16 20.48 18.84
C GLY A 128 -6.32 19.57 18.44
N THR A 129 -7.47 19.86 19.03
CA THR A 129 -8.74 19.21 18.68
C THR A 129 -9.58 20.16 17.85
N SER A 130 -9.82 19.80 16.59
CA SER A 130 -10.74 20.51 15.71
C SER A 130 -12.15 19.92 15.84
N ILE A 131 -13.17 20.77 15.73
CA ILE A 131 -14.59 20.38 15.87
C ILE A 131 -15.34 20.82 14.61
N PHE A 132 -16.20 19.96 14.11
CA PHE A 132 -16.99 20.19 12.91
C PHE A 132 -18.42 19.78 13.12
N ASP A 133 -19.35 20.62 12.72
CA ASP A 133 -20.78 20.37 12.84
C ASP A 133 -21.40 19.97 11.50
N SER A 134 -22.41 19.12 11.54
CA SER A 134 -23.15 18.63 10.35
C SER A 134 -22.21 18.10 9.26
N SER A 135 -21.31 17.21 9.64
CA SER A 135 -20.22 16.78 8.75
C SER A 135 -20.59 15.62 7.82
N ARG A 136 -19.91 15.57 6.68
CA ARG A 136 -19.96 14.47 5.72
C ARG A 136 -18.56 14.06 5.31
N PHE A 137 -18.26 12.77 5.33
CA PHE A 137 -16.96 12.19 5.00
C PHE A 137 -17.10 11.03 4.01
N SER A 138 -16.18 10.94 3.03
CA SER A 138 -15.97 9.74 2.21
C SER A 138 -14.51 9.65 1.74
N ALA A 139 -13.98 8.42 1.67
CA ALA A 139 -12.70 8.11 1.06
C ALA A 139 -12.85 7.73 -0.44
N CYS A 140 -13.84 8.28 -1.12
CA CYS A 140 -14.09 8.08 -2.54
C CYS A 140 -13.24 9.08 -3.35
N ASN A 141 -12.58 8.59 -4.39
CA ASN A 141 -11.95 9.45 -5.39
C ASN A 141 -13.01 9.94 -6.41
N CYS A 142 -13.99 10.69 -5.93
CA CYS A 142 -15.07 11.25 -6.73
C CYS A 142 -14.98 12.78 -6.76
N ASP A 143 -15.45 13.38 -7.85
CA ASP A 143 -15.49 14.83 -8.01
C ASP A 143 -16.73 15.41 -7.33
N PHE A 144 -16.68 15.40 -5.99
CA PHE A 144 -17.77 15.90 -5.15
C PHE A 144 -18.03 17.39 -5.35
N GLU A 145 -17.02 18.17 -5.72
CA GLU A 145 -17.12 19.62 -5.95
C GLU A 145 -17.99 19.93 -7.18
N ASN A 146 -17.96 19.09 -8.19
CA ASN A 146 -18.79 19.17 -9.38
C ASN A 146 -20.11 18.37 -9.26
N GLY A 147 -20.50 17.96 -8.06
CA GLY A 147 -21.79 17.33 -7.77
C GLY A 147 -21.82 15.81 -7.99
N GLU A 148 -20.67 15.16 -8.18
CA GLU A 148 -20.63 13.72 -8.24
C GLU A 148 -21.04 13.09 -6.91
N THR A 149 -21.97 12.13 -6.96
CA THR A 149 -22.42 11.43 -5.75
C THR A 149 -21.45 10.31 -5.39
N PRO A 150 -20.85 10.31 -4.19
CA PRO A 150 -20.00 9.23 -3.75
C PRO A 150 -20.78 7.92 -3.65
N ILE A 151 -20.11 6.79 -3.94
CA ILE A 151 -20.71 5.45 -3.77
C ILE A 151 -21.13 5.24 -2.31
N TRP A 152 -20.35 5.75 -1.36
CA TRP A 152 -20.69 5.73 0.06
C TRP A 152 -20.25 7.01 0.76
N ASP A 153 -20.97 7.42 1.78
CA ASP A 153 -20.59 8.51 2.67
C ASP A 153 -21.06 8.26 4.11
N LEU A 154 -20.37 8.89 5.04
CA LEU A 154 -20.74 8.99 6.45
C LEU A 154 -21.25 10.40 6.72
N ARG A 155 -22.42 10.54 7.30
CA ARG A 155 -22.96 11.82 7.75
C ARG A 155 -23.10 11.79 9.26
N ALA A 156 -22.46 12.74 9.92
CA ALA A 156 -22.42 12.85 11.37
C ALA A 156 -22.96 14.19 11.84
N THR A 157 -23.58 14.23 13.03
CA THR A 157 -24.00 15.48 13.62
C THR A 157 -22.84 16.31 14.12
N SER A 158 -21.76 15.64 14.56
CA SER A 158 -20.51 16.30 14.94
C SER A 158 -19.33 15.39 14.68
N THR A 159 -18.22 15.97 14.27
CA THR A 159 -16.94 15.29 14.06
C THR A 159 -15.85 16.03 14.82
N ARG A 160 -14.97 15.29 15.47
CA ARG A 160 -13.77 15.82 16.12
C ARG A 160 -12.54 15.20 15.51
N HIS A 161 -11.58 16.02 15.09
CA HIS A 161 -10.25 15.59 14.71
C HIS A 161 -9.29 15.88 15.86
N ILE A 162 -8.74 14.84 16.46
CA ILE A 162 -7.83 14.90 17.60
C ILE A 162 -6.42 14.69 17.07
N ALA A 163 -5.68 15.77 16.83
CA ALA A 163 -4.35 15.72 16.21
C ALA A 163 -3.34 14.92 17.05
N GLU A 164 -3.37 15.03 18.38
CA GLU A 164 -2.48 14.30 19.29
C GLU A 164 -2.54 12.78 19.08
N THR A 165 -3.75 12.23 18.93
CA THR A 165 -3.98 10.78 18.73
C THR A 165 -4.14 10.40 17.27
N LYS A 166 -4.08 11.38 16.35
CA LYS A 166 -4.31 11.20 14.91
C LYS A 166 -5.61 10.44 14.64
N THR A 167 -6.69 10.89 15.28
CA THR A 167 -7.98 10.18 15.26
C THR A 167 -9.12 11.13 14.90
N ILE A 168 -9.95 10.69 13.96
CA ILE A 168 -11.23 11.35 13.65
C ILE A 168 -12.34 10.58 14.32
N VAL A 169 -13.17 11.29 15.06
CA VAL A 169 -14.27 10.76 15.85
C VAL A 169 -15.58 11.39 15.39
N HIS A 170 -16.49 10.56 14.91
CA HIS A 170 -17.82 10.97 14.46
C HIS A 170 -18.89 10.58 15.48
N SER A 171 -19.84 11.46 15.71
CA SER A 171 -20.98 11.22 16.58
C SER A 171 -22.28 11.17 15.78
N ASN A 172 -23.20 10.26 16.14
CA ASN A 172 -24.50 10.06 15.48
C ASN A 172 -24.37 9.85 13.97
N VAL A 173 -23.57 8.89 13.57
CA VAL A 173 -23.20 8.61 12.17
C VAL A 173 -24.31 7.86 11.46
N ARG A 174 -24.71 8.36 10.29
CA ARG A 174 -25.53 7.64 9.31
C ARG A 174 -24.68 7.29 8.12
N MET A 175 -24.57 5.99 7.83
CA MET A 175 -23.89 5.51 6.64
C MET A 175 -24.85 5.48 5.47
N HIS A 176 -24.43 6.06 4.34
CA HIS A 176 -25.20 6.07 3.08
C HIS A 176 -24.45 5.32 1.99
N ILE A 177 -25.20 4.64 1.13
CA ILE A 177 -24.74 4.11 -0.17
C ILE A 177 -25.62 4.74 -1.23
N LEU A 178 -25.01 5.43 -2.21
CA LEU A 178 -25.72 6.18 -3.28
C LEU A 178 -26.85 7.06 -2.71
N ASN A 179 -26.55 7.81 -1.65
CA ASN A 179 -27.49 8.66 -0.89
C ASN A 179 -28.60 7.92 -0.10
N VAL A 180 -28.66 6.59 -0.13
CA VAL A 180 -29.63 5.81 0.64
C VAL A 180 -29.05 5.49 2.02
N PRO A 181 -29.70 5.84 3.14
CA PRO A 181 -29.22 5.50 4.48
C PRO A 181 -29.36 3.98 4.70
N ILE A 182 -28.25 3.32 5.02
CA ILE A 182 -28.18 1.87 5.23
C ILE A 182 -27.86 1.47 6.65
N GLY A 183 -27.36 2.38 7.48
CA GLY A 183 -26.97 2.09 8.85
C GLY A 183 -26.81 3.31 9.71
N TYR A 184 -26.86 3.10 11.03
CA TYR A 184 -26.63 4.11 12.05
C TYR A 184 -25.66 3.59 13.10
N LEU A 185 -24.72 4.43 13.50
CA LEU A 185 -23.77 4.20 14.58
C LEU A 185 -23.77 5.43 15.49
N PRO A 186 -23.97 5.26 16.81
CA PRO A 186 -23.92 6.40 17.72
C PRO A 186 -22.52 7.01 17.81
N TYR A 187 -21.50 6.21 17.51
CA TYR A 187 -20.09 6.58 17.57
C TYR A 187 -19.30 5.78 16.54
N LEU A 188 -18.41 6.47 15.81
CA LEU A 188 -17.44 5.87 14.90
C LEU A 188 -16.11 6.63 15.03
N ALA A 189 -15.01 5.90 15.22
CA ALA A 189 -13.69 6.50 15.21
C ALA A 189 -12.78 5.77 14.20
N HIS A 190 -12.01 6.55 13.46
CA HIS A 190 -10.99 6.02 12.55
C HIS A 190 -9.73 6.89 12.58
N PRO A 191 -8.57 6.38 12.13
CA PRO A 191 -7.36 7.17 12.00
C PRO A 191 -7.56 8.29 10.97
N ASP A 192 -6.82 9.37 11.11
CA ASP A 192 -6.74 10.40 10.10
C ASP A 192 -5.87 9.95 8.90
N TRP A 193 -5.81 10.79 7.86
CA TRP A 193 -5.09 10.52 6.60
C TRP A 193 -3.56 10.39 6.73
N THR A 194 -2.98 10.84 7.85
CA THR A 194 -1.53 10.76 8.09
C THR A 194 -1.10 9.39 8.60
N VAL A 195 -2.04 8.60 9.11
CA VAL A 195 -1.78 7.29 9.71
C VAL A 195 -1.85 6.19 8.66
N ARG A 196 -0.71 5.68 8.24
CA ARG A 196 -0.62 4.62 7.22
C ARG A 196 -1.03 3.24 7.74
N ARG A 197 -0.82 2.96 9.04
CA ARG A 197 -1.09 1.65 9.65
C ARG A 197 -1.61 1.81 11.07
N ARG A 198 -2.81 1.29 11.33
CA ARG A 198 -3.43 1.29 12.66
C ARG A 198 -4.24 0.01 12.87
N THR A 199 -4.18 -0.54 14.07
CA THR A 199 -5.04 -1.65 14.48
C THR A 199 -6.50 -1.20 14.50
N GLY A 200 -7.39 -1.99 13.87
CA GLY A 200 -8.82 -1.71 13.81
C GLY A 200 -9.57 -2.50 12.76
N PHE A 201 -10.86 -2.26 12.67
CA PHE A 201 -11.70 -2.83 11.62
C PHE A 201 -11.41 -2.18 10.28
N LEU A 202 -11.38 -2.98 9.21
CA LEU A 202 -11.32 -2.52 7.84
C LEU A 202 -12.74 -2.51 7.23
N SER A 203 -12.86 -1.92 6.06
CA SER A 203 -14.13 -1.83 5.34
C SER A 203 -14.77 -3.20 5.16
N PRO A 204 -16.06 -3.35 5.50
CA PRO A 204 -16.77 -4.58 5.28
C PRO A 204 -16.95 -4.85 3.79
N SER A 205 -17.04 -6.12 3.41
CA SER A 205 -17.42 -6.52 2.06
C SER A 205 -18.68 -7.38 2.07
N PHE A 206 -19.46 -7.25 0.99
CA PHE A 206 -20.72 -7.93 0.79
C PHE A 206 -20.73 -8.62 -0.57
N LEU A 207 -21.28 -9.82 -0.61
CA LEU A 207 -21.42 -10.62 -1.84
C LEU A 207 -22.79 -11.29 -1.85
N VAL A 208 -23.45 -11.26 -2.98
CA VAL A 208 -24.67 -12.03 -3.22
C VAL A 208 -24.38 -13.08 -4.31
N SER A 209 -24.66 -14.33 -4.02
CA SER A 209 -24.44 -15.45 -4.94
C SER A 209 -25.53 -16.48 -4.78
N SER A 210 -25.91 -17.16 -5.87
CA SER A 210 -26.88 -18.26 -5.86
C SER A 210 -26.48 -19.39 -4.91
N ASP A 211 -25.17 -19.70 -4.84
CA ASP A 211 -24.64 -20.81 -4.05
C ASP A 211 -24.41 -20.45 -2.58
N LEU A 212 -23.90 -19.25 -2.31
CA LEU A 212 -23.50 -18.81 -0.97
C LEU A 212 -24.63 -18.04 -0.25
N GLY A 213 -25.60 -17.51 -1.01
CA GLY A 213 -26.58 -16.55 -0.52
C GLY A 213 -25.94 -15.18 -0.30
N PHE A 214 -26.54 -14.37 0.58
CA PHE A 214 -25.93 -13.15 1.07
C PHE A 214 -24.73 -13.51 1.96
N SER A 215 -23.61 -12.92 1.66
CA SER A 215 -22.34 -13.17 2.36
C SER A 215 -21.72 -11.86 2.79
N THR A 216 -21.15 -11.84 3.97
CA THR A 216 -20.47 -10.65 4.53
C THR A 216 -19.14 -11.03 5.13
N SER A 217 -18.18 -10.10 5.09
CA SER A 217 -16.95 -10.19 5.85
C SER A 217 -16.57 -8.83 6.41
N ILE A 218 -15.99 -8.84 7.60
CA ILE A 218 -15.53 -7.63 8.29
C ILE A 218 -14.11 -7.91 8.78
N PRO A 219 -13.07 -7.46 8.04
CA PRO A 219 -11.69 -7.71 8.44
C PRO A 219 -11.32 -6.91 9.69
N TYR A 220 -10.51 -7.50 10.55
CA TYR A 220 -9.86 -6.85 11.67
C TYR A 220 -8.35 -6.92 11.50
N PHE A 221 -7.72 -5.75 11.40
CA PHE A 221 -6.30 -5.59 11.16
C PHE A 221 -5.58 -5.28 12.46
N VAL A 222 -4.45 -5.95 12.72
CA VAL A 222 -3.63 -5.76 13.91
C VAL A 222 -2.20 -5.45 13.48
N VAL A 223 -1.72 -4.29 13.84
CA VAL A 223 -0.31 -3.92 13.72
C VAL A 223 0.46 -4.58 14.86
N LEU A 224 1.39 -5.48 14.53
CA LEU A 224 2.25 -6.15 15.48
C LEU A 224 3.59 -5.41 15.70
N GLY A 225 4.04 -4.70 14.69
CA GLY A 225 5.27 -3.92 14.70
C GLY A 225 5.39 -3.09 13.41
N ASP A 226 6.52 -2.43 13.23
CA ASP A 226 6.73 -1.53 12.08
C ASP A 226 6.71 -2.28 10.75
N THR A 227 7.12 -3.52 10.75
CA THR A 227 7.29 -4.33 9.53
C THR A 227 6.38 -5.55 9.45
N ASN A 228 5.53 -5.77 10.46
CA ASN A 228 4.66 -6.94 10.50
C ASN A 228 3.24 -6.63 10.97
N ASP A 229 2.30 -7.41 10.50
CA ASP A 229 0.89 -7.32 10.84
C ASP A 229 0.16 -8.64 10.66
N ILE A 230 -1.03 -8.71 11.26
CA ILE A 230 -1.95 -9.82 11.09
C ILE A 230 -3.36 -9.30 10.80
N GLU A 231 -4.07 -9.95 9.89
CA GLU A 231 -5.45 -9.63 9.52
C GLU A 231 -6.33 -10.85 9.74
N PHE A 232 -7.39 -10.68 10.50
CA PHE A 232 -8.43 -11.69 10.72
C PHE A 232 -9.67 -11.27 9.94
N THR A 233 -10.09 -12.07 8.98
CA THR A 233 -11.29 -11.80 8.18
C THR A 233 -12.31 -12.91 8.39
N PRO A 234 -13.29 -12.76 9.29
CA PRO A 234 -14.42 -13.66 9.39
C PRO A 234 -15.35 -13.48 8.20
N TYR A 235 -15.80 -14.58 7.62
CA TYR A 235 -16.80 -14.67 6.55
C TYR A 235 -18.06 -15.35 7.07
N ARG A 236 -19.20 -14.73 6.84
CA ARG A 236 -20.50 -15.32 7.08
C ARG A 236 -21.18 -15.57 5.74
N PHE A 237 -21.36 -16.83 5.39
CA PHE A 237 -22.11 -17.26 4.22
C PHE A 237 -23.50 -17.70 4.66
N GLN A 238 -24.57 -16.99 4.21
CA GLN A 238 -25.96 -17.25 4.64
C GLN A 238 -26.36 -18.71 4.49
N ARG A 239 -25.96 -19.36 3.38
CA ARG A 239 -26.33 -20.74 3.07
C ARG A 239 -25.28 -21.77 3.47
N ARG A 240 -24.05 -21.35 3.79
CA ARG A 240 -22.92 -22.29 3.91
C ARG A 240 -22.21 -22.29 5.27
N GLY A 241 -22.41 -21.29 6.11
CA GLY A 241 -21.81 -21.26 7.45
C GLY A 241 -20.74 -20.19 7.60
N LEU A 242 -19.67 -20.50 8.36
CA LEU A 242 -18.63 -19.56 8.76
C LEU A 242 -17.25 -20.03 8.27
N ALA A 243 -16.45 -19.09 7.80
CA ALA A 243 -15.03 -19.27 7.58
C ALA A 243 -14.24 -18.08 8.15
N VAL A 244 -12.97 -18.27 8.42
CA VAL A 244 -12.03 -17.23 8.82
C VAL A 244 -10.80 -17.33 7.95
N LYS A 245 -10.38 -16.19 7.40
CA LYS A 245 -9.08 -16.03 6.77
C LYS A 245 -8.18 -15.30 7.77
N THR A 246 -7.08 -15.90 8.13
CA THR A 246 -6.02 -15.27 8.91
C THR A 246 -4.84 -15.03 8.00
N ARG A 247 -4.44 -13.77 7.81
CA ARG A 247 -3.30 -13.39 6.99
C ARG A 247 -2.22 -12.78 7.87
N TYR A 248 -1.02 -13.31 7.83
CA TYR A 248 0.17 -12.72 8.43
C TYR A 248 1.09 -12.17 7.35
N ARG A 249 1.62 -10.96 7.56
CA ARG A 249 2.60 -10.32 6.70
C ARG A 249 3.80 -9.87 7.52
N GLN A 250 4.97 -10.10 6.98
CA GLN A 250 6.23 -9.67 7.56
C GLN A 250 7.16 -9.20 6.45
N LYS A 251 7.75 -8.03 6.64
CA LYS A 251 8.75 -7.47 5.73
C LYS A 251 10.07 -7.29 6.48
N TRP A 252 11.16 -7.69 5.86
CA TRP A 252 12.54 -7.44 6.27
C TRP A 252 13.23 -6.67 5.15
N ASP A 253 14.47 -6.24 5.35
CA ASP A 253 15.20 -5.45 4.37
C ASP A 253 15.33 -6.16 3.00
N SER A 254 15.60 -7.46 3.01
CA SER A 254 15.79 -8.29 1.80
C SER A 254 14.72 -9.35 1.60
N SER A 255 13.69 -9.40 2.46
CA SER A 255 12.72 -10.51 2.45
C SER A 255 11.31 -10.02 2.68
N ASP A 256 10.34 -10.73 2.09
CA ASP A 256 8.91 -10.48 2.23
C ASP A 256 8.19 -11.81 2.47
N LEU A 257 7.35 -11.87 3.50
CA LEU A 257 6.51 -13.02 3.84
C LEU A 257 5.06 -12.61 3.87
N ASN A 258 4.20 -13.33 3.16
CA ASN A 258 2.75 -13.19 3.19
C ASN A 258 2.12 -14.57 3.24
N VAL A 259 1.47 -14.92 4.36
CA VAL A 259 0.84 -16.22 4.57
C VAL A 259 -0.62 -16.02 4.94
N ALA A 260 -1.51 -16.64 4.21
CA ALA A 260 -2.94 -16.68 4.49
C ALA A 260 -3.39 -18.10 4.80
N LEU A 261 -3.98 -18.29 5.95
CA LEU A 261 -4.64 -19.53 6.38
C LEU A 261 -6.14 -19.31 6.33
N TYR A 262 -6.85 -20.18 5.62
CA TYR A 262 -8.30 -20.22 5.55
C TYR A 262 -8.78 -21.41 6.35
N THR A 263 -9.69 -21.19 7.29
CA THR A 263 -10.32 -22.25 8.07
C THR A 263 -11.82 -22.04 8.13
N GLY A 264 -12.59 -23.10 8.19
CA GLY A 264 -14.03 -22.96 8.27
C GLY A 264 -14.76 -24.24 8.63
N SER A 265 -15.99 -24.06 9.03
CA SER A 265 -16.96 -25.15 9.21
C SER A 265 -18.15 -24.82 8.33
N LEU A 266 -18.24 -25.50 7.20
CA LEU A 266 -19.06 -25.15 6.07
C LEU A 266 -19.99 -26.28 5.69
N ASN A 267 -21.22 -25.94 5.32
CA ASN A 267 -22.18 -26.92 4.81
C ASN A 267 -21.88 -27.26 3.36
N THR A 268 -21.69 -28.53 3.07
CA THR A 268 -21.57 -29.03 1.68
C THR A 268 -22.90 -28.97 0.94
N PHE A 269 -22.90 -29.30 -0.36
CA PHE A 269 -24.14 -29.43 -1.13
C PHE A 269 -25.01 -30.58 -0.65
N LYS A 270 -24.44 -31.59 0.01
CA LYS A 270 -25.16 -32.72 0.61
C LYS A 270 -25.76 -32.39 1.98
N LYS A 271 -25.64 -31.13 2.44
CA LYS A 271 -26.06 -30.60 3.75
C LYS A 271 -25.23 -31.11 4.94
N ASP A 272 -24.18 -31.87 4.72
CA ASP A 272 -23.24 -32.26 5.78
C ASP A 272 -22.32 -31.09 6.12
N ARG A 273 -21.93 -31.00 7.38
CA ARG A 273 -21.02 -29.98 7.87
C ARG A 273 -19.60 -30.51 7.84
N GLU A 274 -18.74 -29.84 7.11
CA GLU A 274 -17.33 -30.24 6.96
C GLU A 274 -16.40 -29.15 7.48
N SER A 275 -15.32 -29.57 8.13
CA SER A 275 -14.20 -28.70 8.46
C SER A 275 -13.30 -28.58 7.24
N VAL A 276 -12.96 -27.36 6.85
CA VAL A 276 -12.12 -27.06 5.71
C VAL A 276 -10.94 -26.18 6.13
N ALA A 277 -9.81 -26.39 5.49
CA ALA A 277 -8.63 -25.56 5.65
C ALA A 277 -7.90 -25.38 4.32
N ALA A 278 -7.31 -24.23 4.10
CA ALA A 278 -6.40 -23.98 2.99
C ALA A 278 -5.29 -23.03 3.41
N LEU A 279 -4.13 -23.20 2.80
CA LEU A 279 -2.95 -22.36 2.96
C LEU A 279 -2.61 -21.70 1.63
N ASP A 280 -2.30 -20.41 1.67
CA ASP A 280 -1.70 -19.66 0.56
C ASP A 280 -0.58 -18.78 1.13
N GLY A 281 0.68 -19.18 0.92
CA GLY A 281 1.86 -18.54 1.44
C GLY A 281 2.84 -18.17 0.32
N ASN A 282 3.42 -16.98 0.41
CA ASN A 282 4.49 -16.52 -0.45
C ASN A 282 5.63 -15.99 0.42
N PHE A 283 6.84 -16.41 0.11
CA PHE A 283 8.06 -15.90 0.69
C PHE A 283 9.04 -15.55 -0.43
N THR A 284 9.59 -14.36 -0.39
CA THR A 284 10.63 -13.90 -1.30
C THR A 284 11.81 -13.36 -0.51
N THR A 285 13.03 -13.68 -0.94
CA THR A 285 14.24 -13.16 -0.32
C THR A 285 15.37 -13.04 -1.32
N THR A 286 16.28 -12.09 -1.09
CA THR A 286 17.56 -12.01 -1.80
C THR A 286 18.66 -12.45 -0.84
N ILE A 287 19.47 -13.44 -1.26
CA ILE A 287 20.58 -13.97 -0.48
C ILE A 287 21.89 -13.50 -1.11
N GLY A 288 22.72 -12.82 -0.32
CA GLY A 288 23.88 -12.13 -0.84
C GLY A 288 23.48 -11.03 -1.81
N ASP A 289 24.29 -10.80 -2.86
CA ASP A 289 24.08 -9.67 -3.79
C ASP A 289 23.17 -10.01 -4.99
N ASP A 290 22.96 -11.31 -5.29
CA ASP A 290 22.42 -11.71 -6.59
C ASP A 290 21.58 -13.01 -6.62
N TRP A 291 21.36 -13.70 -5.49
CA TRP A 291 20.48 -14.85 -5.44
C TRP A 291 19.06 -14.41 -5.03
N ASN A 292 18.10 -14.62 -5.92
CA ASN A 292 16.68 -14.42 -5.65
C ASN A 292 16.02 -15.77 -5.34
N VAL A 293 15.43 -15.88 -4.16
CA VAL A 293 14.70 -17.07 -3.72
C VAL A 293 13.23 -16.73 -3.58
N ARG A 294 12.38 -17.52 -4.22
CA ARG A 294 10.93 -17.41 -4.13
C ARG A 294 10.35 -18.75 -3.70
N MET A 295 9.57 -18.73 -2.63
CA MET A 295 8.84 -19.89 -2.16
C MET A 295 7.36 -19.60 -2.16
N ARG A 296 6.58 -20.55 -2.62
CA ARG A 296 5.11 -20.50 -2.62
C ARG A 296 4.60 -21.81 -2.06
N ALA A 297 3.78 -21.72 -1.02
CA ALA A 297 3.14 -22.87 -0.39
C ALA A 297 1.63 -22.74 -0.55
N ARG A 298 1.01 -23.61 -1.32
CA ARG A 298 -0.43 -23.58 -1.59
C ARG A 298 -1.02 -24.97 -1.47
N ARG A 299 -1.97 -25.12 -0.57
CA ARG A 299 -2.69 -26.39 -0.35
C ARG A 299 -4.12 -26.11 0.11
N SER A 300 -5.01 -27.01 -0.23
CA SER A 300 -6.40 -27.02 0.25
C SER A 300 -6.77 -28.42 0.73
N SER A 301 -7.46 -28.51 1.85
CA SER A 301 -7.99 -29.78 2.34
C SER A 301 -9.11 -30.36 1.46
N GLN A 302 -9.69 -29.54 0.62
CA GLN A 302 -10.72 -29.91 -0.34
C GLN A 302 -10.51 -29.19 -1.67
N ASP A 303 -10.58 -29.89 -2.78
CA ASP A 303 -10.26 -29.41 -4.12
C ASP A 303 -11.13 -28.21 -4.55
N THR A 304 -12.38 -28.20 -4.17
CA THR A 304 -13.32 -27.15 -4.60
C THR A 304 -13.48 -26.01 -3.60
N PHE A 305 -12.87 -26.07 -2.41
CA PHE A 305 -13.08 -25.12 -1.34
C PHE A 305 -12.75 -23.69 -1.76
N MET A 306 -11.54 -23.43 -2.20
CA MET A 306 -11.07 -22.08 -2.51
C MET A 306 -11.92 -21.41 -3.60
N ARG A 307 -12.24 -22.14 -4.67
CA ARG A 307 -13.03 -21.62 -5.80
C ARG A 307 -14.52 -21.48 -5.46
N ARG A 308 -15.10 -22.46 -4.76
CA ARG A 308 -16.52 -22.47 -4.39
C ARG A 308 -16.89 -21.30 -3.48
N TYR A 309 -16.01 -20.97 -2.54
CA TYR A 309 -16.23 -19.87 -1.59
C TYR A 309 -15.67 -18.52 -2.06
N LYS A 310 -15.25 -18.44 -3.32
CA LYS A 310 -14.75 -17.22 -3.97
C LYS A 310 -13.50 -16.62 -3.32
N PHE A 311 -12.69 -17.44 -2.67
CA PHE A 311 -11.40 -17.02 -2.14
C PHE A 311 -10.34 -16.94 -3.23
N ASN A 312 -10.45 -17.79 -4.25
CA ASN A 312 -9.53 -17.90 -5.38
C ASN A 312 -10.29 -18.47 -6.59
N SER A 313 -9.87 -18.12 -7.79
CA SER A 313 -10.44 -18.60 -9.07
C SER A 313 -9.55 -19.65 -9.76
N ASP A 314 -8.37 -19.98 -9.18
CA ASP A 314 -7.44 -20.93 -9.77
C ASP A 314 -8.03 -22.32 -9.84
N THR A 315 -7.65 -23.07 -10.88
CA THR A 315 -7.98 -24.50 -11.04
C THR A 315 -6.86 -25.40 -10.49
N TRP A 316 -5.70 -24.82 -10.19
CA TRP A 316 -4.52 -25.51 -9.68
C TRP A 316 -3.88 -24.71 -8.55
N LEU A 317 -3.35 -25.42 -7.55
CA LEU A 317 -2.55 -24.84 -6.47
C LEU A 317 -1.10 -25.33 -6.60
N LYS A 318 -0.24 -24.54 -7.25
CA LYS A 318 1.19 -24.84 -7.34
C LYS A 318 1.91 -24.38 -6.08
N SER A 319 2.57 -25.32 -5.40
CA SER A 319 3.60 -25.06 -4.37
C SER A 319 4.98 -25.17 -5.04
N SER A 320 5.87 -24.23 -4.78
CA SER A 320 7.20 -24.22 -5.41
C SER A 320 8.25 -23.54 -4.54
N ALA A 321 9.48 -23.95 -4.69
CA ALA A 321 10.66 -23.22 -4.25
C ALA A 321 11.57 -23.03 -5.45
N VAL A 322 11.90 -21.77 -5.74
CA VAL A 322 12.73 -21.36 -6.87
C VAL A 322 13.89 -20.55 -6.33
N ALA A 323 15.10 -20.90 -6.73
CA ALA A 323 16.30 -20.09 -6.52
C ALA A 323 16.90 -19.73 -7.88
N GLU A 324 17.12 -18.46 -8.13
CA GLU A 324 17.72 -17.98 -9.37
C GLU A 324 18.81 -16.95 -9.09
N ARG A 325 19.80 -16.95 -9.97
CA ARG A 325 20.90 -15.99 -9.95
C ARG A 325 21.16 -15.52 -11.37
N ILE A 326 21.06 -14.20 -11.56
CA ILE A 326 21.25 -13.54 -12.84
C ILE A 326 22.54 -12.73 -12.78
N LYS A 327 23.49 -13.06 -13.67
CA LYS A 327 24.71 -12.29 -13.93
C LYS A 327 24.75 -11.87 -15.39
N PRO A 328 25.57 -10.89 -15.78
CA PRO A 328 25.63 -10.44 -17.18
C PRO A 328 25.97 -11.55 -18.17
N ASP A 329 26.76 -12.54 -17.72
CA ASP A 329 27.27 -13.66 -18.52
C ASP A 329 26.76 -15.03 -18.07
N LYS A 330 25.99 -15.13 -16.97
CA LYS A 330 25.55 -16.39 -16.39
C LYS A 330 24.16 -16.35 -15.82
N TYR A 331 23.43 -17.44 -15.99
CA TYR A 331 22.15 -17.66 -15.35
C TYR A 331 22.10 -19.01 -14.63
N TYR A 332 21.68 -19.00 -13.41
CA TYR A 332 21.47 -20.19 -12.59
C TYR A 332 20.02 -20.27 -12.17
N TYR A 333 19.42 -21.41 -12.27
CA TYR A 333 18.05 -21.65 -11.88
C TYR A 333 17.88 -23.02 -11.28
N VAL A 334 17.17 -23.09 -10.15
CA VAL A 334 16.76 -24.34 -9.52
C VAL A 334 15.31 -24.21 -9.08
N GLU A 335 14.47 -25.17 -9.43
CA GLU A 335 13.08 -25.26 -9.02
C GLU A 335 12.76 -26.63 -8.45
N VAL A 336 12.01 -26.65 -7.37
CA VAL A 336 11.21 -27.80 -6.94
C VAL A 336 9.76 -27.35 -6.88
N SER A 337 8.82 -28.15 -7.39
CA SER A 337 7.41 -27.78 -7.36
C SER A 337 6.49 -29.00 -7.36
N ASP A 338 5.34 -28.81 -6.72
CA ASP A 338 4.26 -29.76 -6.64
C ASP A 338 2.93 -29.04 -6.86
N THR A 339 1.97 -29.68 -7.50
CA THR A 339 0.74 -29.07 -7.95
C THR A 339 -0.47 -29.89 -7.48
N GLN A 340 -1.36 -29.25 -6.72
CA GLN A 340 -2.67 -29.80 -6.35
C GLN A 340 -3.72 -29.34 -7.36
N SER A 341 -4.43 -30.24 -8.02
CA SER A 341 -5.61 -29.91 -8.81
C SER A 341 -6.79 -29.54 -7.92
N LEU A 342 -7.56 -28.53 -8.34
CA LEU A 342 -8.82 -28.12 -7.72
C LEU A 342 -10.05 -28.55 -8.53
N SER A 343 -9.88 -29.43 -9.52
CA SER A 343 -10.97 -30.04 -10.29
C SER A 343 -11.33 -31.41 -9.72
N SER A 344 -12.61 -31.72 -9.67
CA SER A 344 -13.06 -33.07 -9.35
C SER A 344 -12.98 -33.95 -10.59
N GLY A 345 -12.13 -34.98 -10.58
CA GLY A 345 -12.02 -35.98 -11.67
C GLY A 345 -10.58 -36.47 -11.87
N THR A 346 -10.42 -37.57 -12.61
CA THR A 346 -9.16 -38.26 -12.87
C THR A 346 -8.08 -37.43 -13.60
N ALA A 347 -8.41 -36.30 -14.19
CA ALA A 347 -7.43 -35.39 -14.77
C ALA A 347 -6.56 -34.64 -13.72
N ALA A 348 -6.93 -34.79 -12.45
CA ALA A 348 -6.27 -34.11 -11.33
C ALA A 348 -4.94 -34.75 -10.93
N ASP A 349 -4.77 -36.04 -11.19
CA ASP A 349 -3.70 -36.85 -10.65
C ASP A 349 -2.52 -37.00 -11.63
N HIS A 350 -2.54 -36.25 -12.74
CA HIS A 350 -1.53 -36.37 -13.82
C HIS A 350 -0.50 -35.22 -13.88
N GLU A 351 -0.59 -34.24 -12.97
CA GLU A 351 0.42 -33.16 -12.94
C GLU A 351 1.67 -33.65 -12.21
N PRO A 352 2.83 -33.72 -12.89
CA PRO A 352 4.04 -34.24 -12.28
C PRO A 352 4.61 -33.29 -11.24
N THR A 353 5.16 -33.86 -10.19
CA THR A 353 6.02 -33.15 -9.24
C THR A 353 7.41 -32.97 -9.84
N ILE A 354 7.96 -31.76 -9.77
CA ILE A 354 9.31 -31.43 -10.26
C ILE A 354 10.30 -31.57 -9.10
N LEU A 355 11.28 -32.51 -9.21
CA LEU A 355 12.21 -32.86 -8.12
C LEU A 355 13.63 -33.19 -8.57
N PRO A 356 14.54 -32.23 -8.87
CA PRO A 356 14.38 -30.82 -9.19
C PRO A 356 14.37 -30.54 -10.71
N HIS A 357 14.14 -29.29 -11.09
CA HIS A 357 14.60 -28.72 -12.38
C HIS A 357 15.78 -27.79 -12.11
N VAL A 358 16.92 -28.09 -12.74
CA VAL A 358 18.14 -27.29 -12.68
C VAL A 358 18.45 -26.78 -14.08
N PHE A 359 18.72 -25.48 -14.19
CA PHE A 359 19.17 -24.88 -15.46
C PHE A 359 20.37 -23.97 -15.19
N TYR A 360 21.35 -24.09 -16.07
CA TYR A 360 22.54 -23.25 -16.08
C TYR A 360 22.81 -22.75 -17.49
N GLU A 361 23.11 -21.46 -17.62
CA GLU A 361 23.54 -20.83 -18.85
C GLU A 361 24.81 -20.02 -18.58
N ASP A 362 25.77 -20.12 -19.52
CA ASP A 362 27.03 -19.38 -19.52
C ASP A 362 27.29 -18.83 -20.93
N VAL A 363 27.51 -17.52 -21.00
CA VAL A 363 27.73 -16.79 -22.26
C VAL A 363 29.13 -16.16 -22.21
N LYS A 364 30.05 -16.61 -23.05
CA LYS A 364 31.44 -16.14 -23.07
C LYS A 364 31.84 -15.61 -24.44
N PRO A 365 32.84 -14.69 -24.49
CA PRO A 365 33.49 -14.35 -25.74
C PRO A 365 34.02 -15.62 -26.41
N GLY A 366 33.87 -15.71 -27.72
CA GLY A 366 34.41 -16.80 -28.52
C GLY A 366 35.89 -16.62 -28.87
N PHE A 367 36.30 -17.23 -29.96
CA PHE A 367 37.70 -17.22 -30.43
C PHE A 367 38.11 -15.86 -31.01
N ASN A 368 37.16 -15.01 -31.37
CA ASN A 368 37.38 -13.64 -31.85
C ASN A 368 36.33 -12.67 -31.26
N SER A 369 36.51 -11.36 -31.45
CA SER A 369 35.69 -10.31 -30.89
C SER A 369 34.22 -10.32 -31.33
N ASN A 370 33.93 -10.98 -32.46
CA ASN A 370 32.58 -11.05 -33.03
C ASN A 370 31.80 -12.30 -32.60
N GLN A 371 32.52 -13.22 -31.93
CA GLN A 371 31.98 -14.51 -31.54
C GLN A 371 31.54 -14.53 -30.08
N THR A 372 30.47 -15.25 -29.85
CA THR A 372 29.95 -15.56 -28.51
C THR A 372 29.71 -17.07 -28.43
N VAL A 373 30.17 -17.68 -27.36
CA VAL A 373 29.91 -19.08 -27.05
C VAL A 373 28.86 -19.13 -25.92
N LYS A 374 27.76 -19.78 -26.20
CA LYS A 374 26.68 -20.03 -25.24
C LYS A 374 26.72 -21.52 -24.86
N THR A 375 26.74 -21.79 -23.56
CA THR A 375 26.60 -23.12 -22.99
C THR A 375 25.38 -23.20 -22.13
N GLU A 376 24.53 -24.19 -22.36
CA GLU A 376 23.34 -24.44 -21.56
C GLU A 376 23.36 -25.88 -21.04
N ILE A 377 23.00 -26.05 -19.77
CA ILE A 377 22.80 -27.35 -19.14
C ILE A 377 21.45 -27.32 -18.43
N SER A 378 20.61 -28.30 -18.73
CA SER A 378 19.32 -28.49 -18.08
C SER A 378 19.20 -29.93 -17.58
N ALA A 379 18.73 -30.08 -16.35
CA ALA A 379 18.37 -31.37 -15.78
C ALA A 379 17.00 -31.24 -15.09
N ILE A 380 16.07 -32.15 -15.40
CA ILE A 380 14.77 -32.20 -14.79
C ILE A 380 14.42 -33.62 -14.39
N GLN A 381 13.90 -33.76 -13.18
CA GLN A 381 13.28 -34.98 -12.67
C GLN A 381 11.80 -34.70 -12.47
N LEU A 382 10.98 -35.54 -13.10
CA LEU A 382 9.51 -35.54 -12.93
C LEU A 382 9.10 -36.83 -12.23
N ASP A 383 8.31 -36.67 -11.18
CA ASP A 383 7.71 -37.77 -10.42
C ASP A 383 6.19 -37.70 -10.62
N ASN A 384 5.55 -38.80 -10.99
CA ASN A 384 4.15 -38.90 -11.28
C ASN A 384 3.47 -39.94 -10.36
N ASP A 385 2.49 -39.50 -9.60
CA ASP A 385 1.69 -40.39 -8.74
C ASP A 385 0.96 -41.48 -9.56
N GLU A 386 0.51 -41.14 -10.77
CA GLU A 386 -0.11 -42.06 -11.72
C GLU A 386 0.58 -41.89 -13.10
N GLY A 387 1.53 -42.76 -13.40
CA GLY A 387 2.20 -42.71 -14.71
C GLY A 387 3.65 -43.18 -14.68
N HIS A 388 4.49 -42.50 -15.44
CA HIS A 388 5.92 -42.82 -15.55
C HIS A 388 6.72 -41.63 -15.02
N ASP A 389 7.70 -41.96 -14.19
CA ASP A 389 8.72 -41.02 -13.77
C ASP A 389 9.65 -40.74 -14.92
N MET A 390 10.14 -39.50 -15.04
CA MET A 390 11.03 -39.11 -16.12
C MET A 390 12.22 -38.29 -15.60
N SER A 391 13.39 -38.70 -15.97
CA SER A 391 14.59 -37.85 -15.86
C SER A 391 15.07 -37.44 -17.24
N ARG A 392 15.36 -36.16 -17.42
CA ARG A 392 15.88 -35.60 -18.65
C ARG A 392 17.11 -34.74 -18.38
N TRP A 393 18.17 -34.97 -19.15
CA TRP A 393 19.38 -34.16 -19.16
C TRP A 393 19.61 -33.60 -20.54
N VAL A 394 19.93 -32.32 -20.65
CA VAL A 394 20.20 -31.63 -21.91
C VAL A 394 21.47 -30.80 -21.75
N GLY A 395 22.38 -30.96 -22.68
CA GLY A 395 23.52 -30.07 -22.84
C GLY A 395 23.49 -29.44 -24.23
N ASN A 396 23.68 -28.15 -24.32
CA ASN A 396 23.73 -27.37 -25.54
C ASN A 396 24.98 -26.49 -25.54
N VAL A 397 25.73 -26.49 -26.64
CA VAL A 397 26.81 -25.53 -26.90
C VAL A 397 26.58 -24.89 -28.25
N GLU A 398 26.43 -23.58 -28.28
CA GLU A 398 26.19 -22.79 -29.50
C GLU A 398 27.31 -21.75 -29.66
N ILE A 399 27.81 -21.58 -30.85
CA ILE A 399 28.68 -20.48 -31.25
C ILE A 399 27.87 -19.55 -32.15
N LEU A 400 27.78 -18.28 -31.75
CA LEU A 400 27.21 -17.20 -32.53
C LEU A 400 28.32 -16.32 -33.06
N ASP A 401 28.41 -16.16 -34.37
CA ASP A 401 29.33 -15.23 -35.04
C ASP A 401 28.54 -14.07 -35.64
N ARG A 402 28.82 -12.84 -35.19
CA ARG A 402 28.20 -11.62 -35.67
C ARG A 402 29.10 -10.90 -36.66
N LEU A 403 28.80 -11.05 -37.93
CA LEU A 403 29.47 -10.40 -39.02
C LEU A 403 28.74 -9.13 -39.40
N SER A 404 29.43 -7.97 -39.42
CA SER A 404 28.85 -6.71 -39.88
C SER A 404 29.77 -6.08 -40.92
N ASP A 405 29.21 -5.78 -42.10
CA ASP A 405 29.87 -5.02 -43.15
C ASP A 405 28.94 -3.91 -43.63
N GLY A 406 29.24 -2.68 -43.23
CA GLY A 406 28.39 -1.52 -43.49
C GLY A 406 26.96 -1.67 -42.92
N PRO A 407 25.91 -1.50 -43.73
CA PRO A 407 24.53 -1.63 -43.28
C PRO A 407 24.05 -3.08 -43.10
N VAL A 408 24.87 -4.08 -43.53
CA VAL A 408 24.48 -5.48 -43.46
C VAL A 408 25.02 -6.11 -42.19
N LYS A 409 24.14 -6.78 -41.44
CA LYS A 409 24.48 -7.59 -40.26
C LYS A 409 24.06 -9.03 -40.52
N VAL A 410 24.96 -9.97 -40.34
CA VAL A 410 24.69 -11.39 -40.49
C VAL A 410 25.04 -12.11 -39.18
N ASP A 411 24.09 -12.80 -38.59
CA ASP A 411 24.31 -13.70 -37.47
C ASP A 411 24.39 -15.14 -37.96
N ALA A 412 25.58 -15.74 -37.88
CA ALA A 412 25.80 -17.14 -38.18
C ALA A 412 25.81 -17.93 -36.85
N ARG A 413 25.07 -19.03 -36.79
CA ARG A 413 25.00 -19.88 -35.60
C ARG A 413 25.34 -21.32 -35.96
N ALA A 414 26.15 -21.94 -35.10
CA ALA A 414 26.44 -23.35 -35.15
C ALA A 414 26.48 -23.93 -33.75
N GLY A 415 25.87 -25.06 -33.53
CA GLY A 415 25.81 -25.65 -32.19
C GLY A 415 25.57 -27.15 -32.20
N VAL A 416 25.79 -27.74 -31.04
CA VAL A 416 25.55 -29.17 -30.77
C VAL A 416 24.69 -29.27 -29.54
N ILE A 417 23.60 -30.03 -29.66
CA ILE A 417 22.71 -30.38 -28.55
C ILE A 417 22.76 -31.89 -28.32
N GLY A 418 22.93 -32.28 -27.07
CA GLY A 418 22.82 -33.67 -26.62
C GLY A 418 21.72 -33.79 -25.56
N SER A 419 20.93 -34.84 -25.64
CA SER A 419 19.91 -35.11 -24.62
C SER A 419 19.89 -36.57 -24.22
N TYR A 420 19.65 -36.82 -22.94
CA TYR A 420 19.45 -38.14 -22.35
C TYR A 420 18.11 -38.19 -21.61
N TYR A 421 17.40 -39.27 -21.80
CA TYR A 421 16.11 -39.52 -21.15
C TYR A 421 16.16 -40.87 -20.44
N SER A 422 15.62 -40.92 -19.23
CA SER A 422 15.31 -42.15 -18.50
C SER A 422 13.88 -42.11 -18.07
N VAL A 423 13.12 -43.15 -18.38
CA VAL A 423 11.71 -43.27 -18.00
C VAL A 423 11.59 -44.57 -17.19
N GLN A 424 10.99 -44.46 -16.01
CA GLN A 424 10.73 -45.56 -15.10
C GLN A 424 9.20 -45.64 -14.85
N LYS A 425 8.74 -46.89 -14.61
CA LYS A 425 7.32 -47.14 -14.34
C LYS A 425 7.11 -47.42 -12.86
#